data_51847fdcc8ef48d554e546baf9cc3d46
#
_entry.id   51847fdcc8ef48d554e546baf9cc3d46
#
_cell.length_a   1.000
_cell.length_b   1.000
_cell.length_c   1.000
_cell.angle_alpha   90.00
_cell.angle_beta   90.00
_cell.angle_gamma   90.00
#
_symmetry.space_group_name_H-M   'P 1'
#
loop_
_entity.id
_entity.type
_entity.pdbx_description
1 polymer ?
#
loop_
_entity_poly.entity_id
_entity_poly.type
_entity_poly.pdbx_seq_one_letter_code
_entity_poly.pdbx_strand_id
1 'polypeptide(L)'
;MQKDFYDFVVVGAGAAGLTAAQYGARSGLSTLLIDCGETGGQALNIFNLENFPGFFPSVKGSTFIQNMLSQTESFGAEIQKTKVLSIDKIKGKFLIETENGKISAYSVLVATGAAHKKLEIPGEAEFSGRGVSYCATCDGPFFRGGKIVVVGGGDSACEEAFYLSSLADSVILVHRRGELRAQKAIQQKIQKEIGRASCRERV
;
A
#
# COMPACT_ATOMS: atom_id res chain seq x y z
N MET A 1 25.90 -12.67 -15.95
CA MET A 1 26.66 -12.01 -14.86
C MET A 1 25.82 -10.83 -14.39
N GLN A 2 25.54 -10.76 -13.11
CA GLN A 2 24.84 -9.64 -12.51
C GLN A 2 25.73 -8.40 -12.61
N LYS A 3 25.15 -7.27 -12.98
CA LYS A 3 25.90 -6.01 -13.01
C LYS A 3 26.04 -5.48 -11.58
N ASP A 4 27.20 -4.97 -11.25
CA ASP A 4 27.46 -4.36 -9.94
C ASP A 4 27.20 -2.84 -9.94
N PHE A 5 26.80 -2.28 -11.10
CA PHE A 5 26.59 -0.86 -11.27
C PHE A 5 25.41 -0.56 -12.22
N TYR A 6 24.55 0.35 -11.80
CA TYR A 6 23.35 0.81 -12.53
C TYR A 6 23.27 2.34 -12.57
N ASP A 7 22.61 2.87 -13.59
CA ASP A 7 22.28 4.30 -13.65
C ASP A 7 21.18 4.63 -12.64
N PHE A 8 20.23 3.69 -12.49
CA PHE A 8 19.05 3.89 -11.66
C PHE A 8 18.67 2.60 -10.92
N VAL A 9 18.55 2.69 -9.60
CA VAL A 9 18.05 1.61 -8.75
C VAL A 9 16.75 2.04 -8.10
N VAL A 10 15.75 1.18 -8.17
CA VAL A 10 14.44 1.38 -7.52
C VAL A 10 14.30 0.33 -6.41
N VAL A 11 13.96 0.77 -5.21
CA VAL A 11 13.75 -0.11 -4.05
C VAL A 11 12.27 -0.15 -3.70
N GLY A 12 11.66 -1.31 -3.89
CA GLY A 12 10.24 -1.59 -3.72
C GLY A 12 9.51 -1.74 -5.05
N ALA A 13 8.94 -2.93 -5.29
CA ALA A 13 8.24 -3.30 -6.52
C ALA A 13 6.70 -3.20 -6.40
N GLY A 14 6.19 -2.23 -5.65
CA GLY A 14 4.79 -1.81 -5.72
C GLY A 14 4.51 -1.01 -6.99
N ALA A 15 3.28 -0.54 -7.18
CA ALA A 15 2.88 0.23 -8.37
C ALA A 15 3.80 1.44 -8.64
N ALA A 16 4.23 2.15 -7.60
CA ALA A 16 5.14 3.29 -7.73
C ALA A 16 6.53 2.87 -8.24
N GLY A 17 7.09 1.79 -7.67
CA GLY A 17 8.39 1.28 -8.07
C GLY A 17 8.39 0.69 -9.47
N LEU A 18 7.37 -0.09 -9.84
CA LEU A 18 7.20 -0.61 -11.19
C LEU A 18 7.11 0.54 -12.21
N THR A 19 6.32 1.58 -11.92
CA THR A 19 6.24 2.77 -12.78
C THR A 19 7.61 3.44 -12.95
N ALA A 20 8.33 3.66 -11.86
CA ALA A 20 9.64 4.30 -11.89
C ALA A 20 10.66 3.48 -12.69
N ALA A 21 10.71 2.16 -12.45
CA ALA A 21 11.63 1.26 -13.16
C ALA A 21 11.30 1.18 -14.65
N GLN A 22 10.02 1.11 -15.01
CA GLN A 22 9.57 1.16 -16.40
C GLN A 22 10.07 2.41 -17.12
N TYR A 23 9.86 3.59 -16.51
CA TYR A 23 10.30 4.85 -17.14
C TYR A 23 11.82 5.01 -17.16
N GLY A 24 12.53 4.52 -16.14
CA GLY A 24 14.00 4.48 -16.14
C GLY A 24 14.52 3.67 -17.31
N ALA A 25 14.08 2.42 -17.45
CA ALA A 25 14.47 1.53 -18.54
C ALA A 25 14.04 2.08 -19.91
N ARG A 26 12.81 2.58 -20.04
CA ARG A 26 12.32 3.20 -21.28
C ARG A 26 13.14 4.40 -21.71
N SER A 27 13.75 5.12 -20.76
CA SER A 27 14.65 6.24 -21.04
C SER A 27 16.09 5.80 -21.38
N GLY A 28 16.34 4.50 -21.50
CA GLY A 28 17.66 3.95 -21.84
C GLY A 28 18.64 3.84 -20.66
N LEU A 29 18.18 4.06 -19.43
CA LEU A 29 19.00 3.88 -18.25
C LEU A 29 19.14 2.38 -17.91
N SER A 30 20.34 1.96 -17.52
CA SER A 30 20.50 0.66 -16.87
C SER A 30 19.77 0.69 -15.54
N THR A 31 18.62 0.01 -15.48
CA THR A 31 17.68 0.11 -14.37
C THR A 31 17.53 -1.23 -13.65
N LEU A 32 17.66 -1.21 -12.32
CA LEU A 32 17.42 -2.34 -11.44
C LEU A 32 16.27 -2.01 -10.48
N LEU A 33 15.30 -2.90 -10.41
CA LEU A 33 14.20 -2.89 -9.42
C LEU A 33 14.45 -3.97 -8.37
N ILE A 34 14.49 -3.59 -7.11
CA ILE A 34 14.75 -4.50 -5.99
C ILE A 34 13.51 -4.58 -5.10
N ASP A 35 13.09 -5.79 -4.76
CA ASP A 35 12.05 -6.03 -3.74
C ASP A 35 12.39 -7.28 -2.93
N CYS A 36 12.03 -7.28 -1.65
CA CYS A 36 12.22 -8.45 -0.76
C CYS A 36 11.01 -9.36 -0.72
N GLY A 37 9.85 -8.89 -1.16
CA GLY A 37 8.57 -9.58 -1.10
C GLY A 37 8.07 -10.10 -2.44
N GLU A 38 6.77 -10.15 -2.54
CA GLU A 38 6.05 -10.40 -3.77
C GLU A 38 5.88 -9.09 -4.54
N THR A 39 6.23 -9.11 -5.83
CA THR A 39 6.08 -7.94 -6.70
C THR A 39 4.63 -7.49 -6.78
N GLY A 40 4.39 -6.19 -6.50
CA GLY A 40 3.06 -5.59 -6.54
C GLY A 40 2.63 -4.92 -5.24
N GLY A 41 3.21 -5.35 -4.11
CA GLY A 41 2.92 -4.75 -2.81
C GLY A 41 1.43 -4.79 -2.47
N GLN A 42 0.92 -3.73 -1.85
CA GLN A 42 -0.49 -3.68 -1.41
C GLN A 42 -1.50 -3.75 -2.56
N ALA A 43 -1.11 -3.37 -3.79
CA ALA A 43 -2.02 -3.42 -4.92
C ALA A 43 -2.45 -4.84 -5.29
N LEU A 44 -1.68 -5.88 -4.93
CA LEU A 44 -2.06 -7.28 -5.09
C LEU A 44 -3.36 -7.64 -4.35
N ASN A 45 -3.63 -6.98 -3.23
CA ASN A 45 -4.78 -7.25 -2.37
C ASN A 45 -6.08 -6.57 -2.85
N ILE A 46 -6.01 -5.75 -3.91
CA ILE A 46 -7.19 -5.09 -4.46
C ILE A 46 -8.04 -6.12 -5.20
N PHE A 47 -9.22 -6.41 -4.66
CA PHE A 47 -10.16 -7.35 -5.29
C PHE A 47 -10.74 -6.78 -6.59
N ASN A 48 -11.08 -5.49 -6.60
CA ASN A 48 -11.72 -4.83 -7.72
C ASN A 48 -11.20 -3.39 -7.86
N LEU A 49 -10.27 -3.17 -8.80
CA LEU A 49 -9.70 -1.86 -9.10
C LEU A 49 -10.60 -1.14 -10.11
N GLU A 50 -11.44 -0.22 -9.64
CA GLU A 50 -12.40 0.54 -10.45
C GLU A 50 -12.06 2.03 -10.53
N ASN A 51 -11.13 2.51 -9.69
CA ASN A 51 -10.78 3.92 -9.55
C ASN A 51 -9.45 4.30 -10.21
N PHE A 52 -8.88 3.42 -11.04
CA PHE A 52 -7.68 3.74 -11.81
C PHE A 52 -8.06 4.11 -13.25
N PRO A 53 -7.76 5.36 -13.69
CA PRO A 53 -8.12 5.80 -15.03
C PRO A 53 -7.53 4.90 -16.13
N GLY A 54 -8.34 4.54 -17.12
CA GLY A 54 -7.95 3.69 -18.23
C GLY A 54 -8.29 2.20 -18.05
N PHE A 55 -8.82 1.79 -16.88
CA PHE A 55 -9.34 0.44 -16.67
C PHE A 55 -10.87 0.46 -16.54
N PHE A 56 -11.55 0.01 -17.59
CA PHE A 56 -12.98 -0.23 -17.61
C PHE A 56 -13.28 -1.43 -18.53
N PRO A 57 -14.00 -2.46 -18.09
CA PRO A 57 -14.47 -2.66 -16.71
C PRO A 57 -13.31 -2.79 -15.70
N SER A 58 -13.66 -2.75 -14.42
CA SER A 58 -12.71 -2.93 -13.32
C SER A 58 -11.92 -4.24 -13.44
N VAL A 59 -10.70 -4.25 -12.94
CA VAL A 59 -9.79 -5.40 -12.96
C VAL A 59 -9.33 -5.77 -11.56
N LYS A 60 -8.87 -7.01 -11.37
CA LYS A 60 -8.21 -7.39 -10.12
C LYS A 60 -6.86 -6.67 -9.98
N GLY A 61 -6.47 -6.34 -8.76
CA GLY A 61 -5.15 -5.77 -8.49
C GLY A 61 -4.01 -6.65 -8.97
N SER A 62 -4.14 -7.97 -8.87
CA SER A 62 -3.16 -8.92 -9.41
C SER A 62 -3.00 -8.80 -10.94
N THR A 63 -4.09 -8.64 -11.70
CA THR A 63 -4.04 -8.41 -13.15
C THR A 63 -3.38 -7.07 -13.48
N PHE A 64 -3.73 -6.02 -12.73
CA PHE A 64 -3.13 -4.71 -12.88
C PHE A 64 -1.61 -4.77 -12.68
N ILE A 65 -1.16 -5.39 -11.59
CA ILE A 65 0.27 -5.54 -11.28
C ILE A 65 0.99 -6.40 -12.31
N GLN A 66 0.39 -7.50 -12.75
CA GLN A 66 1.00 -8.34 -13.80
C GLN A 66 1.23 -7.57 -15.09
N ASN A 67 0.29 -6.70 -15.49
CA ASN A 67 0.46 -5.84 -16.65
C ASN A 67 1.60 -4.85 -16.46
N MET A 68 1.69 -4.21 -15.27
CA MET A 68 2.78 -3.28 -14.95
C MET A 68 4.14 -3.99 -14.96
N LEU A 69 4.22 -5.19 -14.37
CA LEU A 69 5.43 -6.00 -14.33
C LEU A 69 5.90 -6.35 -15.75
N SER A 70 5.01 -6.94 -16.54
CA SER A 70 5.32 -7.30 -17.94
C SER A 70 5.75 -6.10 -18.77
N GLN A 71 5.13 -4.94 -18.55
CA GLN A 71 5.52 -3.70 -19.22
C GLN A 71 6.90 -3.22 -18.77
N THR A 72 7.21 -3.31 -17.49
CA THR A 72 8.52 -2.95 -16.92
C THR A 72 9.64 -3.83 -17.50
N GLU A 73 9.40 -5.14 -17.54
CA GLU A 73 10.33 -6.13 -18.13
C GLU A 73 10.52 -5.91 -19.64
N SER A 74 9.46 -5.57 -20.37
CA SER A 74 9.52 -5.36 -21.82
C SER A 74 10.42 -4.18 -22.22
N PHE A 75 10.64 -3.22 -21.34
CA PHE A 75 11.59 -2.12 -21.53
C PHE A 75 13.00 -2.46 -21.05
N GLY A 76 13.24 -3.66 -20.51
CA GLY A 76 14.56 -4.15 -20.12
C GLY A 76 15.01 -3.76 -18.71
N ALA A 77 14.10 -3.39 -17.81
CA ALA A 77 14.42 -3.26 -16.39
C ALA A 77 14.78 -4.64 -15.82
N GLU A 78 15.89 -4.72 -15.10
CA GLU A 78 16.26 -5.91 -14.35
C GLU A 78 15.49 -5.93 -13.02
N ILE A 79 15.00 -7.10 -12.60
CA ILE A 79 14.26 -7.25 -11.34
C ILE A 79 15.00 -8.26 -10.46
N GLN A 80 15.29 -7.86 -9.24
CA GLN A 80 15.99 -8.70 -8.27
C GLN A 80 15.18 -8.85 -6.99
N LYS A 81 14.95 -10.10 -6.60
CA LYS A 81 14.33 -10.42 -5.31
C LYS A 81 15.39 -10.55 -4.24
N THR A 82 15.57 -9.49 -3.45
CA THR A 82 16.48 -9.43 -2.31
C THR A 82 16.10 -8.28 -1.39
N LYS A 83 16.51 -8.37 -0.13
CA LYS A 83 16.29 -7.30 0.84
C LYS A 83 17.43 -6.30 0.80
N VAL A 84 17.08 -5.01 0.72
CA VAL A 84 18.03 -3.92 0.90
C VAL A 84 18.25 -3.71 2.40
N LEU A 85 19.52 -3.70 2.81
CA LEU A 85 19.92 -3.55 4.21
C LEU A 85 20.33 -2.12 4.54
N SER A 86 21.07 -1.47 3.64
CA SER A 86 21.45 -0.06 3.76
C SER A 86 21.59 0.61 2.40
N ILE A 87 21.51 1.94 2.40
CA ILE A 87 21.77 2.81 1.25
C ILE A 87 22.64 3.96 1.74
N ASP A 88 23.85 4.04 1.23
CA ASP A 88 24.82 5.06 1.60
C ASP A 88 25.23 5.88 0.40
N LYS A 89 25.45 7.19 0.57
CA LYS A 89 25.97 8.05 -0.48
C LYS A 89 27.46 8.25 -0.31
N ILE A 90 28.24 7.71 -1.26
CA ILE A 90 29.70 7.72 -1.20
C ILE A 90 30.24 8.36 -2.49
N LYS A 91 30.98 9.47 -2.38
CA LYS A 91 31.64 10.16 -3.52
C LYS A 91 30.70 10.41 -4.71
N GLY A 92 29.46 10.85 -4.44
CA GLY A 92 28.48 11.22 -5.46
C GLY A 92 27.71 10.04 -6.07
N LYS A 93 27.95 8.81 -5.61
CA LYS A 93 27.21 7.59 -5.99
C LYS A 93 26.52 7.00 -4.78
N PHE A 94 25.54 6.14 -5.01
CA PHE A 94 24.88 5.36 -3.96
C PHE A 94 25.50 3.96 -3.92
N LEU A 95 25.80 3.49 -2.73
CA LEU A 95 26.13 2.10 -2.43
C LEU A 95 24.93 1.48 -1.74
N ILE A 96 24.35 0.46 -2.33
CA ILE A 96 23.21 -0.29 -1.83
C ILE A 96 23.71 -1.64 -1.34
N GLU A 97 23.61 -1.91 -0.06
CA GLU A 97 23.89 -3.21 0.53
C GLU A 97 22.63 -4.06 0.57
N THR A 98 22.70 -5.26 0.02
CA THR A 98 21.61 -6.23 0.00
C THR A 98 22.05 -7.55 0.64
N GLU A 99 21.12 -8.44 0.92
CA GLU A 99 21.44 -9.80 1.39
C GLU A 99 22.29 -10.59 0.38
N ASN A 100 22.22 -10.23 -0.91
CA ASN A 100 22.92 -10.93 -1.98
C ASN A 100 24.25 -10.25 -2.40
N GLY A 101 24.62 -9.13 -1.77
CA GLY A 101 25.85 -8.39 -2.10
C GLY A 101 25.63 -6.89 -2.22
N LYS A 102 26.65 -6.21 -2.76
CA LYS A 102 26.67 -4.74 -2.87
C LYS A 102 26.47 -4.32 -4.32
N ILE A 103 25.65 -3.29 -4.50
CA ILE A 103 25.30 -2.70 -5.79
C ILE A 103 25.59 -1.21 -5.71
N SER A 104 26.13 -0.64 -6.77
CA SER A 104 26.36 0.80 -6.88
C SER A 104 25.41 1.42 -7.88
N ALA A 105 24.98 2.67 -7.64
CA ALA A 105 24.11 3.40 -8.56
C ALA A 105 24.42 4.90 -8.61
N TYR A 106 24.09 5.55 -9.73
CA TYR A 106 24.07 7.01 -9.79
C TYR A 106 22.88 7.62 -9.09
N SER A 107 21.73 6.97 -9.17
CA SER A 107 20.49 7.44 -8.55
C SER A 107 19.70 6.28 -7.92
N VAL A 108 19.00 6.58 -6.83
CA VAL A 108 18.13 5.63 -6.12
C VAL A 108 16.80 6.26 -5.87
N LEU A 109 15.72 5.51 -6.15
CA LEU A 109 14.37 5.85 -5.78
C LEU A 109 13.88 4.85 -4.74
N VAL A 110 13.40 5.34 -3.61
CA VAL A 110 12.83 4.53 -2.54
C VAL A 110 11.32 4.54 -2.68
N ALA A 111 10.74 3.39 -3.01
CA ALA A 111 9.31 3.15 -3.23
C ALA A 111 8.80 1.99 -2.37
N THR A 112 9.29 1.88 -1.14
CA THR A 112 9.06 0.75 -0.23
C THR A 112 7.62 0.68 0.32
N GLY A 113 6.77 1.66 0.00
CA GLY A 113 5.38 1.70 0.42
C GLY A 113 5.22 1.86 1.93
N ALA A 114 4.10 1.37 2.43
CA ALA A 114 3.78 1.37 3.86
C ALA A 114 3.06 0.06 4.23
N ALA A 115 3.26 -0.40 5.43
CA ALA A 115 2.48 -1.49 6.02
C ALA A 115 1.42 -0.92 6.96
N HIS A 116 0.24 -1.56 7.00
CA HIS A 116 -0.76 -1.24 8.00
C HIS A 116 -0.24 -1.59 9.40
N LYS A 117 -0.50 -0.69 10.34
CA LYS A 117 -0.17 -0.96 11.74
C LYS A 117 -1.17 -1.98 12.29
N LYS A 118 -0.66 -3.11 12.74
CA LYS A 118 -1.47 -4.15 13.37
C LYS A 118 -1.88 -3.74 14.78
N LEU A 119 -3.01 -4.27 15.24
CA LEU A 119 -3.50 -4.10 16.61
C LEU A 119 -2.82 -5.05 17.58
N GLU A 120 -2.29 -6.17 17.06
CA GLU A 120 -1.63 -7.25 17.81
C GLU A 120 -2.57 -7.90 18.85
N ILE A 121 -3.85 -7.99 18.52
CA ILE A 121 -4.88 -8.64 19.35
C ILE A 121 -5.13 -10.09 18.88
N PRO A 122 -5.60 -10.97 19.78
CA PRO A 122 -5.99 -12.33 19.39
C PRO A 122 -7.03 -12.33 18.27
N GLY A 123 -6.82 -13.19 17.28
CA GLY A 123 -7.72 -13.33 16.11
C GLY A 123 -7.42 -12.37 14.94
N GLU A 124 -6.65 -11.30 15.11
CA GLU A 124 -6.37 -10.36 14.03
C GLU A 124 -5.75 -11.04 12.80
N ALA A 125 -4.72 -11.85 13.01
CA ALA A 125 -4.06 -12.58 11.92
C ALA A 125 -4.94 -13.72 11.37
N GLU A 126 -5.67 -14.42 12.25
CA GLU A 126 -6.54 -15.54 11.88
C GLU A 126 -7.71 -15.10 10.98
N PHE A 127 -8.32 -13.95 11.32
CA PHE A 127 -9.49 -13.42 10.60
C PHE A 127 -9.12 -12.42 9.49
N SER A 128 -7.83 -12.20 9.21
CA SER A 128 -7.38 -11.35 8.10
C SER A 128 -7.94 -11.88 6.77
N GLY A 129 -8.68 -11.02 6.03
CA GLY A 129 -9.41 -11.37 4.81
C GLY A 129 -10.68 -12.20 5.04
N ARG A 130 -11.07 -12.48 6.29
CA ARG A 130 -12.27 -13.24 6.67
C ARG A 130 -13.07 -12.56 7.79
N GLY A 131 -13.00 -11.24 7.88
CA GLY A 131 -13.68 -10.44 8.90
C GLY A 131 -12.82 -9.30 9.43
N VAL A 132 -11.49 -9.42 9.36
CA VAL A 132 -10.55 -8.33 9.63
C VAL A 132 -10.01 -7.83 8.30
N SER A 133 -10.18 -6.54 8.03
CA SER A 133 -9.72 -5.85 6.83
C SER A 133 -8.95 -4.58 7.18
N TYR A 134 -8.06 -4.17 6.29
CA TYR A 134 -7.32 -2.91 6.36
C TYR A 134 -7.66 -1.97 5.20
N CYS A 135 -8.73 -2.27 4.46
CA CYS A 135 -9.19 -1.48 3.32
C CYS A 135 -10.72 -1.47 3.27
N ALA A 136 -11.33 -0.42 3.78
CA ALA A 136 -12.79 -0.30 3.80
C ALA A 136 -13.40 -0.24 2.40
N THR A 137 -12.75 0.43 1.46
CA THR A 137 -13.25 0.55 0.07
C THR A 137 -13.11 -0.77 -0.70
N CYS A 138 -12.12 -1.61 -0.35
CA CYS A 138 -11.91 -2.91 -0.98
C CYS A 138 -12.95 -3.94 -0.51
N ASP A 139 -13.11 -4.06 0.81
CA ASP A 139 -13.84 -5.15 1.45
C ASP A 139 -15.21 -4.71 1.99
N GLY A 140 -15.42 -3.42 2.24
CA GLY A 140 -16.67 -2.88 2.78
C GLY A 140 -17.95 -3.34 2.06
N PRO A 141 -17.97 -3.38 0.72
CA PRO A 141 -19.14 -3.86 -0.03
C PRO A 141 -19.60 -5.28 0.32
N PHE A 142 -18.67 -6.16 0.77
CA PHE A 142 -19.01 -7.53 1.20
C PHE A 142 -19.74 -7.59 2.55
N PHE A 143 -19.67 -6.51 3.33
CA PHE A 143 -20.28 -6.41 4.66
C PHE A 143 -21.51 -5.48 4.67
N ARG A 144 -22.11 -5.26 3.51
CA ARG A 144 -23.35 -4.46 3.37
C ARG A 144 -24.46 -5.02 4.26
N GLY A 145 -25.14 -4.14 5.02
CA GLY A 145 -26.18 -4.51 5.96
C GLY A 145 -25.66 -5.21 7.23
N GLY A 146 -24.34 -5.26 7.40
CA GLY A 146 -23.71 -5.83 8.59
C GLY A 146 -23.41 -4.82 9.69
N LYS A 147 -22.84 -5.32 10.78
CA LYS A 147 -22.29 -4.49 11.87
C LYS A 147 -20.79 -4.46 11.73
N ILE A 148 -20.21 -3.26 11.63
CA ILE A 148 -18.79 -3.06 11.40
C ILE A 148 -18.16 -2.29 12.57
N VAL A 149 -16.98 -2.73 12.97
CA VAL A 149 -16.13 -2.00 13.92
C VAL A 149 -14.91 -1.46 13.19
N VAL A 150 -14.70 -0.15 13.27
CA VAL A 150 -13.51 0.51 12.75
C VAL A 150 -12.61 0.90 13.92
N VAL A 151 -11.36 0.50 13.88
CA VAL A 151 -10.37 0.79 14.93
C VAL A 151 -9.38 1.82 14.46
N GLY A 152 -9.39 2.98 15.09
CA GLY A 152 -8.49 4.08 14.78
C GLY A 152 -9.09 5.44 15.15
N GLY A 153 -8.36 6.52 14.90
CA GLY A 153 -8.82 7.88 15.21
C GLY A 153 -8.08 8.94 14.40
N GLY A 154 -7.36 8.54 13.36
CA GLY A 154 -6.78 9.42 12.35
C GLY A 154 -7.71 9.58 11.14
N ASP A 155 -7.24 10.33 10.14
CA ASP A 155 -8.01 10.63 8.92
C ASP A 155 -8.54 9.36 8.27
N SER A 156 -7.68 8.37 8.00
CA SER A 156 -8.07 7.11 7.35
C SER A 156 -9.22 6.40 8.07
N ALA A 157 -9.09 6.17 9.38
CA ALA A 157 -10.13 5.48 10.15
C ALA A 157 -11.45 6.24 10.15
N CYS A 158 -11.38 7.57 10.19
CA CYS A 158 -12.56 8.42 10.19
C CYS A 158 -13.24 8.47 8.81
N GLU A 159 -12.46 8.58 7.73
CA GLU A 159 -12.99 8.53 6.36
C GLU A 159 -13.58 7.16 6.03
N GLU A 160 -12.90 6.09 6.44
CA GLU A 160 -13.39 4.72 6.27
C GLU A 160 -14.68 4.46 7.05
N ALA A 161 -14.77 4.93 8.30
CA ALA A 161 -15.98 4.83 9.09
C ALA A 161 -17.15 5.60 8.45
N PHE A 162 -16.89 6.80 7.92
CA PHE A 162 -17.86 7.57 7.15
C PHE A 162 -18.34 6.82 5.90
N TYR A 163 -17.40 6.28 5.12
CA TYR A 163 -17.76 5.48 3.94
C TYR A 163 -18.60 4.25 4.31
N LEU A 164 -18.16 3.48 5.30
CA LEU A 164 -18.83 2.27 5.75
C LEU A 164 -20.23 2.54 6.32
N SER A 165 -20.49 3.73 6.88
CA SER A 165 -21.82 4.11 7.37
C SER A 165 -22.88 4.16 6.27
N SER A 166 -22.47 4.32 5.01
CA SER A 166 -23.37 4.24 3.85
C SER A 166 -23.70 2.81 3.41
N LEU A 167 -22.92 1.83 3.88
CA LEU A 167 -23.04 0.43 3.47
C LEU A 167 -23.62 -0.47 4.57
N ALA A 168 -23.22 -0.26 5.81
CA ALA A 168 -23.53 -1.11 6.95
C ALA A 168 -24.76 -0.61 7.72
N ASP A 169 -25.42 -1.51 8.43
CA ASP A 169 -26.52 -1.16 9.33
C ASP A 169 -26.04 -0.38 10.56
N SER A 170 -24.82 -0.67 11.00
CA SER A 170 -24.17 0.10 12.06
C SER A 170 -22.65 0.08 11.93
N VAL A 171 -22.00 1.20 12.25
CA VAL A 171 -20.57 1.34 12.33
C VAL A 171 -20.17 1.86 13.69
N ILE A 172 -19.26 1.17 14.36
CA ILE A 172 -18.69 1.56 15.65
C ILE A 172 -17.25 1.97 15.43
N LEU A 173 -16.93 3.23 15.70
CA LEU A 173 -15.54 3.72 15.65
C LEU A 173 -14.92 3.64 17.05
N VAL A 174 -13.90 2.80 17.20
CA VAL A 174 -13.16 2.58 18.45
C VAL A 174 -11.85 3.33 18.41
N HIS A 175 -11.59 4.17 19.40
CA HIS A 175 -10.35 4.92 19.52
C HIS A 175 -9.83 4.92 20.95
N ARG A 176 -8.52 4.63 21.13
CA ARG A 176 -7.86 4.53 22.45
C ARG A 176 -7.70 5.87 23.21
N ARG A 177 -7.95 7.01 22.56
CA ARG A 177 -7.83 8.35 23.14
C ARG A 177 -9.20 9.00 23.27
N GLY A 178 -9.32 9.99 24.14
CA GLY A 178 -10.57 10.76 24.32
C GLY A 178 -10.96 11.63 23.14
N GLU A 179 -10.00 11.97 22.24
CA GLU A 179 -10.21 12.84 21.10
C GLU A 179 -9.63 12.20 19.82
N LEU A 180 -10.35 12.37 18.72
CA LEU A 180 -9.89 11.97 17.39
C LEU A 180 -8.73 12.88 16.94
N ARG A 181 -7.76 12.29 16.22
CA ARG A 181 -6.64 13.03 15.62
C ARG A 181 -6.88 13.41 14.16
N ALA A 182 -8.00 13.00 13.61
CA ALA A 182 -8.39 13.35 12.24
C ALA A 182 -8.55 14.86 12.09
N GLN A 183 -8.43 15.34 10.85
CA GLN A 183 -8.64 16.76 10.52
C GLN A 183 -10.06 17.19 10.92
N LYS A 184 -10.20 18.43 11.37
CA LYS A 184 -11.49 18.96 11.86
C LYS A 184 -12.63 18.80 10.85
N ALA A 185 -12.36 18.97 9.56
CA ALA A 185 -13.35 18.80 8.50
C ALA A 185 -13.90 17.37 8.44
N ILE A 186 -13.04 16.36 8.64
CA ILE A 186 -13.41 14.93 8.66
C ILE A 186 -14.20 14.63 9.94
N GLN A 187 -13.74 15.15 11.08
CA GLN A 187 -14.46 15.00 12.36
C GLN A 187 -15.88 15.58 12.27
N GLN A 188 -16.07 16.74 11.63
CA GLN A 188 -17.39 17.34 11.43
C GLN A 188 -18.31 16.49 10.54
N LYS A 189 -17.77 15.84 9.51
CA LYS A 189 -18.54 14.90 8.67
C LYS A 189 -19.05 13.73 9.51
N ILE A 190 -18.16 13.11 10.26
CA ILE A 190 -18.53 11.99 11.15
C ILE A 190 -19.57 12.42 12.18
N GLN A 191 -19.37 13.56 12.84
CA GLN A 191 -20.31 14.05 13.85
C GLN A 191 -21.73 14.30 13.31
N LYS A 192 -21.86 14.69 12.05
CA LYS A 192 -23.18 14.83 11.39
C LYS A 192 -23.87 13.49 11.12
N GLU A 193 -23.08 12.43 10.92
CA GLU A 193 -23.58 11.07 10.63
C GLU A 193 -23.73 10.19 11.88
N ILE A 194 -23.35 10.71 13.07
CA ILE A 194 -23.37 9.98 14.36
C ILE A 194 -24.75 9.44 14.79
N GLY A 195 -25.83 9.76 14.09
CA GLY A 195 -27.10 9.04 14.22
C GLY A 195 -27.01 7.56 13.78
N ARG A 196 -25.96 7.16 13.05
CA ARG A 196 -25.70 5.80 12.57
C ARG A 196 -24.37 5.21 13.06
N ALA A 197 -23.47 6.03 13.60
CA ALA A 197 -22.17 5.59 14.13
C ALA A 197 -22.05 5.94 15.61
N SER A 198 -21.91 4.96 16.49
CA SER A 198 -21.61 5.19 17.91
C SER A 198 -20.10 5.29 18.10
N CYS A 199 -19.65 6.44 18.60
CA CYS A 199 -18.26 6.64 19.01
C CYS A 199 -18.20 6.63 20.53
N ARG A 200 -17.74 5.55 21.15
CA ARG A 200 -17.10 5.48 22.47
C ARG A 200 -17.00 4.06 22.99
N GLU A 201 -15.78 3.53 23.00
CA GLU A 201 -15.37 2.69 24.10
C GLU A 201 -13.85 2.83 24.28
N ARG A 202 -13.43 3.04 25.52
CA ARG A 202 -12.04 2.94 25.93
C ARG A 202 -11.73 1.46 26.11
N VAL A 203 -10.77 0.95 25.37
CA VAL A 203 -10.06 -0.27 25.71
C VAL A 203 -8.77 0.11 26.41
#